data_8b7ada9bcff3a2fe72f655e6854e7234
#
_entry.id   8b7ada9bcff3a2fe72f655e6854e7234
#
_cell.length_a   1.000
_cell.length_b   1.000
_cell.length_c   1.000
_cell.angle_alpha   90.00
_cell.angle_beta   90.00
_cell.angle_gamma   90.00
#
_symmetry.space_group_name_H-M   'P 1'
#
loop_
_entity.id
_entity.type
_entity.pdbx_description
1 polymer ?
#
loop_
_entity_poly.entity_id
_entity_poly.type
_entity_poly.pdbx_seq_one_letter_code
_entity_poly.pdbx_strand_id
1 'polypeptide(L)'
;LQLLESWLVQWPTAAYAAQQNQQLPAVRLLPLVRPVEQLLQEWGVDAIASVGSEIAYDPHIHQLMEGTAQPGELVRVRYTGYRQGDKLLYRAKVSPVGNPQKA
;
A
#
# COMPACT_ATOMS: atom_id res chain seq x y z
N LEU A 1 19.55 11.30 3.43
CA LEU A 1 19.30 11.94 2.13
C LEU A 1 19.84 11.12 0.96
N GLN A 2 20.88 10.33 1.18
CA GLN A 2 21.45 9.55 0.08
C GLN A 2 20.42 8.62 -0.55
N LEU A 3 19.59 7.99 0.28
CA LEU A 3 18.58 7.09 -0.24
C LEU A 3 17.53 7.81 -1.08
N LEU A 4 17.28 9.08 -0.79
CA LEU A 4 16.29 9.84 -1.53
C LEU A 4 16.87 10.68 -2.65
N GLU A 5 18.18 10.65 -2.83
CA GLU A 5 18.84 11.55 -3.77
C GLU A 5 18.30 11.37 -5.20
N SER A 6 18.21 10.14 -5.66
CA SER A 6 17.73 9.93 -7.03
C SER A 6 16.26 10.36 -7.17
N TRP A 7 15.46 10.15 -6.12
CA TRP A 7 14.08 10.58 -6.14
C TRP A 7 13.98 12.12 -6.20
N LEU A 8 14.78 12.78 -5.37
CA LEU A 8 14.77 14.26 -5.34
C LEU A 8 15.17 14.84 -6.68
N VAL A 9 16.11 14.21 -7.37
CA VAL A 9 16.57 14.68 -8.67
C VAL A 9 15.55 14.40 -9.76
N GLN A 10 14.96 13.21 -9.75
CA GLN A 10 14.14 12.75 -10.88
C GLN A 10 12.68 13.08 -10.75
N TRP A 11 12.17 13.15 -9.52
CA TRP A 11 10.73 13.31 -9.32
C TRP A 11 10.17 14.60 -9.93
N PRO A 12 10.81 15.78 -9.73
CA PRO A 12 10.24 17.00 -10.30
C PRO A 12 10.17 16.94 -11.84
N THR A 13 11.17 16.34 -12.49
CA THR A 13 11.16 16.21 -13.93
C THR A 13 10.06 15.25 -14.39
N ALA A 14 9.91 14.14 -13.67
CA ALA A 14 8.87 13.17 -14.01
C ALA A 14 7.48 13.77 -13.82
N ALA A 15 7.29 14.54 -12.74
CA ALA A 15 6.02 15.20 -12.49
C ALA A 15 5.70 16.19 -13.60
N TYR A 16 6.69 16.95 -14.03
CA TYR A 16 6.51 17.90 -15.11
C TYR A 16 6.09 17.16 -16.40
N ALA A 17 6.80 16.07 -16.70
CA ALA A 17 6.49 15.30 -17.91
C ALA A 17 5.07 14.74 -17.86
N ALA A 18 4.63 14.27 -16.69
CA ALA A 18 3.28 13.74 -16.55
C ALA A 18 2.23 14.82 -16.75
N GLN A 19 2.51 16.05 -16.30
CA GLN A 19 1.59 17.15 -16.48
C GLN A 19 1.49 17.57 -17.95
N GLN A 20 2.59 17.44 -18.70
CA GLN A 20 2.61 17.80 -20.09
C GLN A 20 2.06 16.73 -21.01
N ASN A 21 2.07 15.48 -20.57
CA ASN A 21 1.64 14.36 -21.42
C ASN A 21 0.68 13.46 -20.64
N GLN A 22 -0.59 13.65 -20.85
CA GLN A 22 -1.62 12.86 -20.18
C GLN A 22 -1.65 11.42 -20.64
N GLN A 23 -0.91 11.09 -21.70
CA GLN A 23 -0.82 9.72 -22.19
C GLN A 23 0.31 8.93 -21.53
N LEU A 24 1.08 9.55 -20.64
CA LEU A 24 2.19 8.86 -19.98
C LEU A 24 1.65 7.72 -19.14
N PRO A 25 2.11 6.47 -19.37
CA PRO A 25 1.63 5.35 -18.54
C PRO A 25 2.05 5.51 -17.09
N ALA A 26 1.12 5.30 -16.18
CA ALA A 26 1.40 5.42 -14.75
C ALA A 26 2.50 4.47 -14.30
N VAL A 27 2.61 3.31 -14.94
CA VAL A 27 3.62 2.31 -14.55
C VAL A 27 5.03 2.87 -14.68
N ARG A 28 5.22 3.89 -15.51
CA ARG A 28 6.53 4.51 -15.66
C ARG A 28 6.99 5.27 -14.44
N LEU A 29 6.06 5.61 -13.54
CA LEU A 29 6.40 6.32 -12.32
C LEU A 29 6.79 5.38 -11.18
N LEU A 30 6.50 4.08 -11.30
CA LEU A 30 6.75 3.14 -10.21
C LEU A 30 8.20 3.08 -9.76
N PRO A 31 9.20 3.08 -10.67
CA PRO A 31 10.59 3.01 -10.19
C PRO A 31 11.00 4.20 -9.33
N LEU A 32 10.30 5.30 -9.43
CA LEU A 32 10.66 6.51 -8.67
C LEU A 32 10.38 6.38 -7.19
N VAL A 33 9.51 5.45 -6.78
CA VAL A 33 9.21 5.29 -5.37
C VAL A 33 10.10 4.25 -4.69
N ARG A 34 10.95 3.55 -5.43
CA ARG A 34 11.84 2.55 -4.82
C ARG A 34 12.72 3.12 -3.71
N PRO A 35 13.31 4.31 -3.87
CA PRO A 35 14.11 4.85 -2.76
C PRO A 35 13.31 5.07 -1.49
N VAL A 36 12.01 5.39 -1.63
CA VAL A 36 11.14 5.55 -0.46
C VAL A 36 10.94 4.20 0.22
N GLU A 37 10.71 3.14 -0.57
CA GLU A 37 10.55 1.80 -0.03
C GLU A 37 11.82 1.34 0.69
N GLN A 38 12.98 1.63 0.13
CA GLN A 38 14.24 1.28 0.76
C GLN A 38 14.42 2.00 2.08
N LEU A 39 14.02 3.26 2.15
CA LEU A 39 14.10 4.03 3.38
C LEU A 39 13.22 3.42 4.46
N LEU A 40 12.02 2.99 4.10
CA LEU A 40 11.13 2.34 5.06
C LEU A 40 11.76 1.05 5.58
N GLN A 41 12.40 0.28 4.72
CA GLN A 41 13.08 -0.94 5.14
C GLN A 41 14.21 -0.64 6.12
N GLU A 42 14.95 0.44 5.88
CA GLU A 42 16.02 0.84 6.80
C GLU A 42 15.49 1.23 8.16
N TRP A 43 14.30 1.78 8.20
CA TRP A 43 13.67 2.17 9.46
C TRP A 43 12.96 0.99 10.12
N GLY A 44 12.99 -0.20 9.50
CA GLY A 44 12.32 -1.36 10.04
C GLY A 44 10.81 -1.32 9.91
N VAL A 45 10.32 -0.55 8.96
CA VAL A 45 8.88 -0.44 8.72
C VAL A 45 8.48 -1.46 7.66
N ASP A 46 7.64 -2.40 8.05
CA ASP A 46 7.21 -3.49 7.17
C ASP A 46 5.72 -3.34 6.82
N ALA A 47 5.40 -3.69 5.60
CA ALA A 47 4.02 -3.66 5.14
C ALA A 47 3.23 -4.83 5.73
N ILE A 48 1.98 -4.58 6.06
CA ILE A 48 1.05 -5.62 6.48
C ILE A 48 0.16 -5.91 5.28
N ALA A 49 0.40 -7.04 4.64
CA ALA A 49 -0.39 -7.56 3.53
C ALA A 49 -0.25 -6.71 2.26
N SER A 50 -0.38 -7.37 1.12
CA SER A 50 -0.27 -6.73 -0.18
C SER A 50 -1.65 -6.33 -0.68
N VAL A 51 -1.74 -5.16 -1.27
CA VAL A 51 -3.00 -4.68 -1.84
C VAL A 51 -3.49 -5.67 -2.88
N GLY A 52 -4.78 -5.99 -2.82
CA GLY A 52 -5.41 -6.92 -3.75
C GLY A 52 -5.40 -8.36 -3.30
N SER A 53 -4.63 -8.71 -2.27
CA SER A 53 -4.61 -10.09 -1.78
C SER A 53 -5.84 -10.38 -0.94
N GLU A 54 -6.19 -11.66 -0.85
CA GLU A 54 -7.28 -12.13 -0.01
C GLU A 54 -6.67 -12.89 1.16
N ILE A 55 -6.98 -12.45 2.36
CA ILE A 55 -6.37 -12.97 3.57
C ILE A 55 -7.45 -13.16 4.63
N ALA A 56 -7.09 -13.93 5.67
CA ALA A 56 -8.01 -14.14 6.79
C ALA A 56 -8.09 -12.86 7.63
N TYR A 57 -9.30 -12.46 7.93
CA TYR A 57 -9.54 -11.26 8.71
C TYR A 57 -9.03 -11.42 10.13
N ASP A 58 -8.24 -10.45 10.57
CA ASP A 58 -7.74 -10.37 11.95
C ASP A 58 -7.96 -8.93 12.43
N PRO A 59 -8.96 -8.72 13.30
CA PRO A 59 -9.30 -7.34 13.73
C PRO A 59 -8.17 -6.61 14.41
N HIS A 60 -7.13 -7.31 14.91
CA HIS A 60 -6.01 -6.65 15.56
C HIS A 60 -5.17 -5.87 14.57
N ILE A 61 -5.07 -6.34 13.34
CA ILE A 61 -4.20 -5.72 12.33
C ILE A 61 -4.94 -5.29 11.09
N HIS A 62 -6.24 -5.57 11.00
CA HIS A 62 -7.07 -5.17 9.86
C HIS A 62 -8.23 -4.30 10.33
N GLN A 63 -8.58 -3.35 9.51
CA GLN A 63 -9.74 -2.49 9.75
C GLN A 63 -10.69 -2.64 8.58
N LEU A 64 -11.93 -3.03 8.87
CA LEU A 64 -12.93 -3.11 7.82
C LEU A 64 -13.33 -1.72 7.35
N MET A 65 -13.39 -1.55 6.04
CA MET A 65 -13.84 -0.29 5.46
C MET A 65 -15.34 -0.26 5.31
N GLU A 66 -15.96 -1.42 5.19
CA GLU A 66 -17.40 -1.54 5.00
C GLU A 66 -17.81 -2.95 5.35
N GLY A 67 -19.11 -3.14 5.55
CA GLY A 67 -19.65 -4.48 5.79
C GLY A 67 -19.23 -5.07 7.10
N THR A 68 -19.36 -6.38 7.21
CA THR A 68 -18.98 -7.13 8.41
C THR A 68 -18.20 -8.36 8.01
N ALA A 69 -17.35 -8.81 8.91
CA ALA A 69 -16.61 -10.05 8.74
C ALA A 69 -16.28 -10.58 10.13
N GLN A 70 -16.29 -11.91 10.25
CA GLN A 70 -15.86 -12.56 11.47
C GLN A 70 -14.38 -12.87 11.38
N PRO A 71 -13.66 -12.91 12.50
CA PRO A 71 -12.24 -13.30 12.45
C PRO A 71 -12.09 -14.60 11.70
N GLY A 72 -11.10 -14.65 10.81
CA GLY A 72 -10.83 -15.83 9.99
C GLY A 72 -11.52 -15.84 8.66
N GLU A 73 -12.55 -15.02 8.44
CA GLU A 73 -13.17 -14.95 7.13
C GLU A 73 -12.27 -14.21 6.15
N LEU A 74 -12.39 -14.55 4.87
CA LEU A 74 -11.56 -13.91 3.85
C LEU A 74 -11.97 -12.47 3.65
N VAL A 75 -10.97 -11.62 3.57
CA VAL A 75 -11.14 -10.19 3.23
C VAL A 75 -10.10 -9.83 2.19
N ARG A 76 -10.39 -8.78 1.45
CA ARG A 76 -9.47 -8.27 0.44
C ARG A 76 -8.79 -7.00 0.94
N VAL A 77 -7.48 -6.94 0.79
CA VAL A 77 -6.70 -5.79 1.22
C VAL A 77 -6.91 -4.65 0.24
N ARG A 78 -7.39 -3.52 0.75
CA ARG A 78 -7.60 -2.32 -0.06
C ARG A 78 -6.49 -1.30 0.16
N TYR A 79 -5.98 -1.19 1.38
CA TYR A 79 -4.85 -0.33 1.71
C TYR A 79 -3.94 -1.09 2.65
N THR A 80 -2.63 -1.06 2.35
CA THR A 80 -1.64 -1.73 3.18
C THR A 80 -1.56 -1.07 4.54
N GLY A 81 -1.37 -1.89 5.57
CA GLY A 81 -1.01 -1.38 6.89
C GLY A 81 0.50 -1.42 7.06
N TYR A 82 0.99 -0.97 8.20
CA TYR A 82 2.42 -0.93 8.47
C TYR A 82 2.71 -1.19 9.94
N ARG A 83 3.83 -1.87 10.19
CA ARG A 83 4.34 -2.07 11.53
C ARG A 83 5.83 -1.71 11.55
N GLN A 84 6.32 -1.33 12.70
CA GLN A 84 7.74 -1.07 12.91
C GLN A 84 8.16 -1.92 14.10
N GLY A 85 8.93 -2.98 13.84
CA GLY A 85 9.22 -3.97 14.86
C GLY A 85 7.93 -4.56 15.39
N ASP A 86 7.73 -4.50 16.69
CA ASP A 86 6.50 -4.99 17.32
C ASP A 86 5.39 -3.96 17.38
N LYS A 87 5.65 -2.75 16.91
CA LYS A 87 4.68 -1.68 17.03
C LYS A 87 3.82 -1.58 15.77
N LEU A 88 2.52 -1.69 15.95
CA LEU A 88 1.58 -1.48 14.86
C LEU A 88 1.42 0.01 14.63
N LEU A 89 1.75 0.46 13.42
CA LEU A 89 1.60 1.87 13.06
C LEU A 89 0.23 2.16 12.49
N TYR A 90 -0.18 1.36 11.49
CA TYR A 90 -1.49 1.50 10.84
C TYR A 90 -2.00 0.13 10.50
N ARG A 91 -3.27 -0.13 10.78
CA ARG A 91 -3.91 -1.37 10.37
C ARG A 91 -4.16 -1.34 8.87
N ALA A 92 -4.07 -2.51 8.23
CA ALA A 92 -4.45 -2.63 6.83
C ALA A 92 -5.96 -2.41 6.71
N LYS A 93 -6.39 -1.70 5.67
CA LYS A 93 -7.81 -1.48 5.43
C LYS A 93 -8.29 -2.53 4.45
N VAL A 94 -9.35 -3.23 4.82
CA VAL A 94 -9.82 -4.39 4.08
C VAL A 94 -11.33 -4.29 3.85
N SER A 95 -11.82 -5.07 2.90
CA SER A 95 -13.24 -5.20 2.65
C SER A 95 -13.60 -6.68 2.58
N PRO A 96 -14.83 -7.05 2.95
CA PRO A 96 -15.24 -8.46 2.83
C PRO A 96 -15.12 -8.91 1.39
N VAL A 97 -14.71 -10.16 1.21
CA VAL A 97 -14.71 -10.75 -0.11
C VAL A 97 -16.16 -11.02 -0.45
N GLY A 98 -16.57 -10.50 -1.49
CA GLY A 98 -17.92 -10.48 -1.84
C GLY A 98 -18.53 -11.73 -1.97
N ASN A 99 -19.62 -11.98 -1.40
CA ASN A 99 -20.54 -12.71 -1.76
C ASN A 99 -21.19 -12.14 -2.87
N PRO A 100 -21.09 -12.55 -3.82
CA PRO A 100 -21.63 -11.96 -4.93
C PRO A 100 -23.03 -12.06 -5.02
N GLN A 101 -23.27 -12.22 -4.42
CA GLN A 101 -24.35 -12.07 -4.56
C GLN A 101 -24.80 -11.30 -4.15
N LYS A 102 -24.18 -10.98 -3.87
CA LYS A 102 -24.42 -10.36 -3.69
C LYS A 102 -24.66 -9.99 -4.48
N ALA A 103 -24.49 -10.35 -4.81
CA ALA A 103 -24.91 -10.42 -5.58
C ALA A 103 -25.35 -10.33 -5.67
#